data_eb26ed010327bbef52b3b3fceb2af748
#
_entry.id   eb26ed010327bbef52b3b3fceb2af748
#
_cell.length_a   1.000
_cell.length_b   1.000
_cell.length_c   1.000
_cell.angle_alpha   90.00
_cell.angle_beta   90.00
_cell.angle_gamma   90.00
#
_symmetry.space_group_name_H-M   'P 1'
#
loop_
_entity.id
_entity.type
_entity.pdbx_description
1 polymer ?
#
loop_
_entity_poly.entity_id
_entity_poly.type
_entity_poly.pdbx_seq_one_letter_code
_entity_poly.pdbx_strand_id
1 'polypeptide(L)'
;MTTKQRYDGVIAWFSEHMPVAESELHYTDPYQLLVAVILSAQCTDKRVNMTTPALFEAFPTPFDMAAATAEDIYPYIKSISYPNNKARNLAGMARMLCSEFGGEVPSDLQQMQRLPGVGRKTANVLGAVLWQKEVMPVDTHVFRVSNRIGLTTNSKTPLQTELTLEKNIPPHLLPVSYTHLTLPTT
;
A
#
# COMPACT_ATOMS: atom_id res chain seq x y z
N MET A 1 -9.65 -31.31 -3.34
CA MET A 1 -9.11 -30.44 -2.25
C MET A 1 -10.21 -29.43 -1.89
N THR A 2 -10.58 -29.34 -0.61
CA THR A 2 -11.57 -28.38 -0.13
C THR A 2 -10.95 -26.96 -0.04
N THR A 3 -11.80 -25.93 0.01
CA THR A 3 -11.33 -24.53 0.19
C THR A 3 -10.48 -24.40 1.45
N LYS A 4 -10.94 -24.99 2.57
CA LYS A 4 -10.17 -24.98 3.82
C LYS A 4 -8.77 -25.58 3.65
N GLN A 5 -8.65 -26.75 3.01
CA GLN A 5 -7.35 -27.38 2.77
C GLN A 5 -6.42 -26.52 1.91
N ARG A 6 -6.98 -25.70 0.98
CA ARG A 6 -6.18 -24.76 0.19
C ARG A 6 -5.62 -23.63 1.05
N TYR A 7 -6.46 -23.03 1.90
CA TYR A 7 -5.99 -22.00 2.84
C TYR A 7 -4.93 -22.55 3.78
N ASP A 8 -5.20 -23.69 4.42
CA ASP A 8 -4.25 -24.33 5.34
C ASP A 8 -2.91 -24.62 4.67
N GLY A 9 -2.92 -25.13 3.42
CA GLY A 9 -1.72 -25.41 2.64
C GLY A 9 -0.94 -24.16 2.23
N VAL A 10 -1.63 -23.11 1.78
CA VAL A 10 -0.99 -21.84 1.40
C VAL A 10 -0.39 -21.16 2.62
N ILE A 11 -1.11 -21.09 3.73
CA ILE A 11 -0.61 -20.49 4.98
C ILE A 11 0.60 -21.26 5.50
N ALA A 12 0.53 -22.59 5.56
CA ALA A 12 1.65 -23.41 6.02
C ALA A 12 2.90 -23.19 5.16
N TRP A 13 2.75 -23.19 3.84
CA TRP A 13 3.87 -22.98 2.93
C TRP A 13 4.55 -21.62 3.13
N PHE A 14 3.77 -20.53 3.21
CA PHE A 14 4.33 -19.20 3.44
C PHE A 14 4.96 -19.05 4.83
N SER A 15 4.35 -19.62 5.88
CA SER A 15 4.91 -19.58 7.23
C SER A 15 6.27 -20.29 7.32
N GLU A 16 6.47 -21.32 6.50
CA GLU A 16 7.74 -22.08 6.45
C GLU A 16 8.80 -21.39 5.58
N HIS A 17 8.41 -20.88 4.39
CA HIS A 17 9.37 -20.44 3.38
C HIS A 17 9.58 -18.91 3.37
N MET A 18 8.62 -18.14 3.87
CA MET A 18 8.65 -16.68 3.91
C MET A 18 8.06 -16.14 5.24
N PRO A 19 8.67 -16.49 6.39
CA PRO A 19 8.10 -16.17 7.70
C PRO A 19 8.04 -14.67 8.00
N VAL A 20 8.89 -13.88 7.33
CA VAL A 20 8.93 -12.42 7.45
C VAL A 20 8.54 -11.80 6.12
N ALA A 21 7.56 -10.92 6.16
CA ALA A 21 7.08 -10.20 4.99
C ALA A 21 7.22 -8.69 5.26
N GLU A 22 8.26 -8.10 4.67
CA GLU A 22 8.55 -6.67 4.79
C GLU A 22 8.22 -5.95 3.48
N SER A 23 7.92 -4.67 3.59
CA SER A 23 7.79 -3.80 2.42
C SER A 23 9.15 -3.60 1.78
N GLU A 24 9.25 -3.73 0.47
CA GLU A 24 10.47 -3.38 -0.29
C GLU A 24 10.69 -1.86 -0.41
N LEU A 25 9.69 -1.05 -0.03
CA LEU A 25 9.80 0.41 -0.04
C LEU A 25 10.69 0.89 1.11
N HIS A 26 11.59 1.83 0.80
CA HIS A 26 12.47 2.46 1.80
C HIS A 26 11.77 3.67 2.42
N TYR A 27 11.66 3.69 3.75
CA TYR A 27 11.06 4.78 4.53
C TYR A 27 11.63 4.78 5.95
N THR A 28 11.57 5.92 6.63
CA THR A 28 12.02 6.09 8.02
C THR A 28 10.87 6.43 8.97
N ASP A 29 9.74 6.91 8.44
CA ASP A 29 8.59 7.36 9.21
C ASP A 29 7.27 7.14 8.43
N PRO A 30 6.10 7.29 9.09
CA PRO A 30 4.81 7.08 8.45
C PRO A 30 4.52 8.00 7.26
N TYR A 31 5.00 9.25 7.27
CA TYR A 31 4.82 10.18 6.16
C TYR A 31 5.58 9.70 4.92
N GLN A 32 6.84 9.29 5.08
CA GLN A 32 7.63 8.76 3.98
C GLN A 32 7.01 7.50 3.38
N LEU A 33 6.48 6.60 4.23
CA LEU A 33 5.78 5.41 3.73
C LEU A 33 4.52 5.80 2.96
N LEU A 34 3.70 6.74 3.47
CA LEU A 34 2.50 7.22 2.76
C LEU A 34 2.86 7.77 1.37
N VAL A 35 3.87 8.61 1.26
CA VAL A 35 4.37 9.14 -0.01
C VAL A 35 4.83 8.02 -0.93
N ALA A 36 5.66 7.10 -0.43
CA ALA A 36 6.20 5.99 -1.21
C ALA A 36 5.08 5.07 -1.75
N VAL A 37 4.06 4.76 -0.94
CA VAL A 37 2.90 3.93 -1.37
C VAL A 37 2.04 4.66 -2.41
N ILE A 38 1.85 5.97 -2.31
CA ILE A 38 1.18 6.76 -3.37
C ILE A 38 1.99 6.69 -4.67
N LEU A 39 3.31 6.78 -4.59
CA LEU A 39 4.20 6.71 -5.75
C LEU A 39 4.28 5.31 -6.36
N SER A 40 4.11 4.24 -5.56
CA SER A 40 4.19 2.86 -6.05
C SER A 40 2.98 2.41 -6.89
N ALA A 41 1.88 3.17 -6.88
CA ALA A 41 0.74 2.88 -7.73
C ALA A 41 1.14 2.80 -9.21
N GLN A 42 1.03 1.59 -9.81
CA GLN A 42 1.46 1.29 -11.20
C GLN A 42 2.94 1.64 -11.48
N CYS A 43 3.79 1.52 -10.47
CA CYS A 43 5.22 1.73 -10.58
C CYS A 43 5.95 0.66 -9.75
N THR A 44 7.15 0.27 -10.14
CA THR A 44 7.94 -0.71 -9.37
C THR A 44 8.54 -0.07 -8.12
N ASP A 45 8.64 -0.81 -7.02
CA ASP A 45 9.23 -0.34 -5.77
C ASP A 45 10.69 0.07 -5.96
N LYS A 46 11.44 -0.64 -6.80
CA LYS A 46 12.78 -0.24 -7.20
C LYS A 46 12.83 1.19 -7.78
N ARG A 47 11.89 1.55 -8.65
CA ARG A 47 11.82 2.91 -9.24
C ARG A 47 11.46 3.95 -8.18
N VAL A 48 10.53 3.60 -7.29
CA VAL A 48 10.15 4.47 -6.17
C VAL A 48 11.36 4.71 -5.27
N ASN A 49 12.06 3.67 -4.84
CA ASN A 49 13.24 3.76 -3.98
C ASN A 49 14.41 4.56 -4.60
N MET A 50 14.52 4.58 -5.93
CA MET A 50 15.49 5.44 -6.63
C MET A 50 15.07 6.91 -6.67
N THR A 51 13.80 7.20 -6.49
CA THR A 51 13.20 8.53 -6.66
C THR A 51 13.03 9.26 -5.33
N THR A 52 12.63 8.54 -4.30
CA THR A 52 12.25 9.10 -3.00
C THR A 52 13.37 9.78 -2.21
N PRO A 53 14.66 9.39 -2.29
CA PRO A 53 15.70 10.08 -1.53
C PRO A 53 15.80 11.57 -1.84
N ALA A 54 15.85 11.95 -3.12
CA ALA A 54 15.91 13.37 -3.52
C ALA A 54 14.58 14.11 -3.19
N LEU A 55 13.45 13.43 -3.27
CA LEU A 55 12.16 13.99 -2.88
C LEU A 55 12.11 14.29 -1.38
N PHE A 56 12.57 13.38 -0.52
CA PHE A 56 12.57 13.55 0.93
C PHE A 56 13.65 14.52 1.42
N GLU A 57 14.73 14.69 0.68
CA GLU A 57 15.71 15.76 0.93
C GLU A 57 15.08 17.13 0.69
N ALA A 58 14.30 17.29 -0.38
CA ALA A 58 13.63 18.55 -0.72
C ALA A 58 12.40 18.83 0.17
N PHE A 59 11.66 17.79 0.56
CA PHE A 59 10.42 17.88 1.34
C PHE A 59 10.47 16.91 2.53
N PRO A 60 11.31 17.16 3.55
CA PRO A 60 11.55 16.22 4.65
C PRO A 60 10.32 16.01 5.54
N THR A 61 9.42 16.99 5.61
CA THR A 61 8.20 16.91 6.42
C THR A 61 6.92 17.12 5.61
N PRO A 62 5.75 16.72 6.12
CA PRO A 62 4.47 17.06 5.51
C PRO A 62 4.27 18.57 5.33
N PHE A 63 4.81 19.40 6.24
CA PHE A 63 4.68 20.85 6.18
C PHE A 63 5.46 21.45 5.00
N ASP A 64 6.66 20.94 4.72
CA ASP A 64 7.45 21.36 3.57
C ASP A 64 6.75 21.01 2.26
N MET A 65 6.19 19.80 2.16
CA MET A 65 5.46 19.37 0.98
C MET A 65 4.10 20.10 0.85
N ALA A 66 3.44 20.48 1.96
CA ALA A 66 2.20 21.24 1.95
C ALA A 66 2.38 22.67 1.42
N ALA A 67 3.55 23.26 1.67
CA ALA A 67 3.91 24.60 1.15
C ALA A 67 4.25 24.59 -0.35
N ALA A 68 4.59 23.41 -0.90
CA ALA A 68 4.97 23.26 -2.30
C ALA A 68 3.75 23.19 -3.24
N THR A 69 3.97 23.56 -4.49
CA THR A 69 3.02 23.34 -5.59
C THR A 69 3.25 21.96 -6.24
N ALA A 70 2.32 21.53 -7.08
CA ALA A 70 2.53 20.30 -7.87
C ALA A 70 3.71 20.45 -8.85
N GLU A 71 3.92 21.66 -9.35
CA GLU A 71 5.03 22.02 -10.23
C GLU A 71 6.39 21.90 -9.53
N ASP A 72 6.47 22.22 -8.24
CA ASP A 72 7.69 22.11 -7.44
C ASP A 72 8.03 20.62 -7.14
N ILE A 73 7.01 19.77 -6.95
CA ILE A 73 7.16 18.34 -6.67
C ILE A 73 7.49 17.55 -7.94
N TYR A 74 6.90 17.93 -9.08
CA TYR A 74 7.01 17.20 -10.34
C TYR A 74 8.45 16.85 -10.78
N PRO A 75 9.46 17.76 -10.72
CA PRO A 75 10.82 17.45 -11.13
C PRO A 75 11.44 16.23 -10.45
N TYR A 76 11.07 16.01 -9.17
CA TYR A 76 11.60 14.90 -8.38
C TYR A 76 10.96 13.56 -8.75
N ILE A 77 9.72 13.55 -9.24
CA ILE A 77 8.96 12.32 -9.52
C ILE A 77 8.66 12.10 -11.01
N LYS A 78 9.27 12.85 -11.92
CA LYS A 78 9.01 12.78 -13.37
C LYS A 78 9.26 11.40 -13.99
N SER A 79 10.08 10.55 -13.34
CA SER A 79 10.38 9.18 -13.77
C SER A 79 9.35 8.15 -13.29
N ILE A 80 8.42 8.55 -12.42
CA ILE A 80 7.33 7.74 -11.89
C ILE A 80 6.16 7.73 -12.87
N SER A 81 5.40 6.64 -12.94
CA SER A 81 4.20 6.56 -13.75
C SER A 81 3.16 7.61 -13.32
N TYR A 82 2.55 8.31 -14.28
CA TYR A 82 1.54 9.36 -14.05
C TYR A 82 1.99 10.51 -13.13
N PRO A 83 3.16 11.12 -13.38
CA PRO A 83 3.80 12.03 -12.44
C PRO A 83 2.98 13.29 -12.16
N ASN A 84 2.26 13.84 -13.15
CA ASN A 84 1.41 15.03 -12.97
C ASN A 84 0.28 14.80 -11.96
N ASN A 85 -0.41 13.65 -12.05
CA ASN A 85 -1.48 13.32 -11.11
C ASN A 85 -0.92 13.05 -9.71
N LYS A 86 0.22 12.37 -9.63
CA LYS A 86 0.88 12.05 -8.36
C LYS A 86 1.42 13.31 -7.69
N ALA A 87 2.01 14.25 -8.41
CA ALA A 87 2.44 15.54 -7.87
C ALA A 87 1.26 16.31 -7.24
N ARG A 88 0.13 16.41 -7.95
CA ARG A 88 -1.10 17.01 -7.41
C ARG A 88 -1.62 16.30 -6.17
N ASN A 89 -1.63 14.96 -6.19
CA ASN A 89 -2.06 14.17 -5.04
C ASN A 89 -1.13 14.38 -3.85
N LEU A 90 0.18 14.38 -4.02
CA LEU A 90 1.15 14.61 -2.94
C LEU A 90 0.98 16.00 -2.30
N ALA A 91 0.88 17.05 -3.11
CA ALA A 91 0.62 18.41 -2.61
C ALA A 91 -0.70 18.50 -1.84
N GLY A 92 -1.79 17.93 -2.40
CA GLY A 92 -3.11 17.90 -1.76
C GLY A 92 -3.13 17.06 -0.48
N MET A 93 -2.51 15.91 -0.49
CA MET A 93 -2.36 15.02 0.66
C MET A 93 -1.63 15.71 1.79
N ALA A 94 -0.48 16.34 1.52
CA ALA A 94 0.30 17.04 2.53
C ALA A 94 -0.46 18.21 3.15
N ARG A 95 -1.19 19.00 2.34
CA ARG A 95 -2.05 20.09 2.84
C ARG A 95 -3.15 19.55 3.77
N MET A 96 -3.81 18.45 3.40
CA MET A 96 -4.85 17.84 4.24
C MET A 96 -4.24 17.25 5.53
N LEU A 97 -3.06 16.59 5.48
CA LEU A 97 -2.37 16.13 6.68
C LEU A 97 -2.10 17.30 7.64
N CYS A 98 -1.58 18.41 7.14
CA CYS A 98 -1.27 19.57 8.00
C CYS A 98 -2.53 20.22 8.56
N SER A 99 -3.58 20.40 7.76
CA SER A 99 -4.78 21.14 8.17
C SER A 99 -5.74 20.32 9.04
N GLU A 100 -5.85 19.02 8.83
CA GLU A 100 -6.85 18.19 9.50
C GLU A 100 -6.23 17.20 10.52
N PHE A 101 -4.97 16.85 10.34
CA PHE A 101 -4.31 15.80 11.14
C PHE A 101 -3.00 16.28 11.80
N GLY A 102 -2.73 17.60 11.82
CA GLY A 102 -1.55 18.16 12.48
C GLY A 102 -0.21 17.72 11.89
N GLY A 103 -0.18 17.24 10.65
CA GLY A 103 1.00 16.69 10.00
C GLY A 103 1.21 15.18 10.24
N GLU A 104 0.36 14.52 11.00
CA GLU A 104 0.47 13.10 11.31
C GLU A 104 -0.40 12.25 10.38
N VAL A 105 0.09 11.07 10.02
CA VAL A 105 -0.68 10.11 9.22
C VAL A 105 -1.75 9.46 10.13
N PRO A 106 -3.04 9.61 9.81
CA PRO A 106 -4.09 9.04 10.65
C PRO A 106 -4.06 7.51 10.62
N SER A 107 -4.26 6.88 11.77
CA SER A 107 -4.32 5.42 11.85
C SER A 107 -5.66 4.84 11.42
N ASP A 108 -6.72 5.64 11.37
CA ASP A 108 -8.05 5.20 10.93
C ASP A 108 -8.11 5.06 9.41
N LEU A 109 -8.56 3.89 8.93
CA LEU A 109 -8.60 3.57 7.49
C LEU A 109 -9.56 4.46 6.69
N GLN A 110 -10.64 4.93 7.30
CA GLN A 110 -11.59 5.81 6.62
C GLN A 110 -11.03 7.23 6.51
N GLN A 111 -10.35 7.69 7.55
CA GLN A 111 -9.66 8.97 7.52
C GLN A 111 -8.52 8.96 6.49
N MET A 112 -7.72 7.88 6.44
CA MET A 112 -6.69 7.72 5.40
C MET A 112 -7.25 7.80 3.99
N GLN A 113 -8.41 7.21 3.72
CA GLN A 113 -9.04 7.22 2.40
C GLN A 113 -9.55 8.60 1.97
N ARG A 114 -9.62 9.58 2.86
CA ARG A 114 -9.92 10.98 2.52
C ARG A 114 -8.72 11.70 1.91
N LEU A 115 -7.51 11.20 2.16
CA LEU A 115 -6.27 11.81 1.66
C LEU A 115 -6.18 11.65 0.14
N PRO A 116 -5.87 12.73 -0.61
CA PRO A 116 -5.64 12.66 -2.05
C PRO A 116 -4.61 11.59 -2.44
N GLY A 117 -4.97 10.72 -3.37
CA GLY A 117 -4.12 9.63 -3.82
C GLY A 117 -4.18 8.35 -2.97
N VAL A 118 -4.94 8.35 -1.88
CA VAL A 118 -5.11 7.20 -0.99
C VAL A 118 -6.47 6.54 -1.23
N GLY A 119 -6.45 5.42 -1.94
CA GLY A 119 -7.60 4.55 -2.08
C GLY A 119 -7.66 3.48 -0.98
N ARG A 120 -8.70 2.63 -1.02
CA ARG A 120 -8.89 1.52 -0.06
C ARG A 120 -7.66 0.61 0.05
N LYS A 121 -7.09 0.18 -1.09
CA LYS A 121 -5.89 -0.66 -1.10
C LYS A 121 -4.71 0.02 -0.41
N THR A 122 -4.48 1.29 -0.71
CA THR A 122 -3.39 2.08 -0.11
C THR A 122 -3.58 2.23 1.40
N ALA A 123 -4.80 2.54 1.86
CA ALA A 123 -5.12 2.64 3.28
C ALA A 123 -4.89 1.30 4.00
N ASN A 124 -5.30 0.18 3.40
CA ASN A 124 -5.07 -1.15 3.97
C ASN A 124 -3.57 -1.49 4.05
N VAL A 125 -2.76 -1.15 3.02
CA VAL A 125 -1.29 -1.33 3.05
C VAL A 125 -0.68 -0.54 4.21
N LEU A 126 -1.00 0.73 4.33
CA LEU A 126 -0.51 1.58 5.42
C LEU A 126 -0.96 1.05 6.78
N GLY A 127 -2.23 0.66 6.90
CA GLY A 127 -2.79 0.09 8.13
C GLY A 127 -2.09 -1.19 8.56
N ALA A 128 -1.83 -2.09 7.63
CA ALA A 128 -1.12 -3.34 7.88
C ALA A 128 0.35 -3.10 8.28
N VAL A 129 1.07 -2.25 7.54
CA VAL A 129 2.51 -2.03 7.75
C VAL A 129 2.79 -1.19 9.01
N LEU A 130 2.07 -0.07 9.22
CA LEU A 130 2.37 0.86 10.31
C LEU A 130 1.74 0.46 11.64
N TRP A 131 0.55 -0.16 11.62
CA TRP A 131 -0.24 -0.42 12.83
C TRP A 131 -0.67 -1.87 12.97
N GLN A 132 -0.14 -2.79 12.15
CA GLN A 132 -0.46 -4.23 12.21
C GLN A 132 -1.97 -4.49 12.18
N LYS A 133 -2.73 -3.66 11.44
CA LYS A 133 -4.17 -3.85 11.30
C LYS A 133 -4.47 -5.15 10.56
N GLU A 134 -5.48 -5.84 11.05
CA GLU A 134 -5.98 -7.11 10.52
C GLU A 134 -6.79 -6.89 9.24
N VAL A 135 -6.14 -6.41 8.19
CA VAL A 135 -6.73 -6.09 6.88
C VAL A 135 -5.93 -6.73 5.76
N MET A 136 -6.62 -7.04 4.66
CA MET A 136 -6.03 -7.65 3.48
C MET A 136 -6.04 -6.67 2.30
N PRO A 137 -4.92 -5.98 2.00
CA PRO A 137 -4.84 -5.17 0.79
C PRO A 137 -4.96 -6.04 -0.46
N VAL A 138 -5.96 -5.82 -1.30
CA VAL A 138 -6.17 -6.58 -2.53
C VAL A 138 -5.98 -5.70 -3.75
N ASP A 139 -4.93 -5.97 -4.52
CA ASP A 139 -4.71 -5.40 -5.83
C ASP A 139 -5.19 -6.33 -6.95
N THR A 140 -4.98 -5.94 -8.20
CA THR A 140 -5.36 -6.75 -9.37
C THR A 140 -4.59 -8.06 -9.46
N HIS A 141 -3.38 -8.12 -8.89
CA HIS A 141 -2.57 -9.33 -8.87
C HIS A 141 -3.10 -10.31 -7.84
N VAL A 142 -3.24 -9.87 -6.58
CA VAL A 142 -3.85 -10.68 -5.49
C VAL A 142 -5.24 -11.17 -5.91
N PHE A 143 -6.06 -10.30 -6.51
CA PHE A 143 -7.38 -10.66 -7.03
C PHE A 143 -7.30 -11.82 -8.03
N ARG A 144 -6.42 -11.74 -9.03
CA ARG A 144 -6.28 -12.80 -10.06
C ARG A 144 -5.70 -14.08 -9.48
N VAL A 145 -4.64 -13.99 -8.68
CA VAL A 145 -3.97 -15.17 -8.08
C VAL A 145 -4.94 -15.91 -7.17
N SER A 146 -5.62 -15.23 -6.26
CA SER A 146 -6.58 -15.83 -5.33
C SER A 146 -7.70 -16.61 -6.02
N ASN A 147 -8.23 -16.06 -7.14
CA ASN A 147 -9.20 -16.77 -7.95
C ASN A 147 -8.57 -17.98 -8.67
N ARG A 148 -7.36 -17.83 -9.21
CA ARG A 148 -6.68 -18.89 -9.99
C ARG A 148 -6.29 -20.10 -9.14
N ILE A 149 -5.82 -19.87 -7.91
CA ILE A 149 -5.46 -20.96 -7.00
C ILE A 149 -6.65 -21.46 -6.16
N GLY A 150 -7.82 -20.85 -6.33
CA GLY A 150 -9.08 -21.28 -5.73
C GLY A 150 -9.21 -20.92 -4.23
N LEU A 151 -8.54 -19.89 -3.77
CA LEU A 151 -8.83 -19.27 -2.46
C LEU A 151 -10.15 -18.51 -2.48
N THR A 152 -10.48 -17.91 -3.64
CA THR A 152 -11.79 -17.31 -3.87
C THR A 152 -12.48 -18.01 -5.05
N THR A 153 -13.80 -18.18 -4.95
CA THR A 153 -14.60 -18.82 -6.00
C THR A 153 -15.47 -17.78 -6.67
N ASN A 154 -15.21 -17.52 -7.96
CA ASN A 154 -15.97 -16.56 -8.78
C ASN A 154 -16.06 -15.13 -8.20
N SER A 155 -15.06 -14.70 -7.45
CA SER A 155 -14.96 -13.31 -7.01
C SER A 155 -14.84 -12.40 -8.24
N LYS A 156 -15.71 -11.40 -8.35
CA LYS A 156 -15.79 -10.51 -9.51
C LYS A 156 -15.11 -9.16 -9.28
N THR A 157 -14.79 -8.83 -8.04
CA THR A 157 -14.17 -7.56 -7.67
C THR A 157 -13.06 -7.75 -6.63
N PRO A 158 -12.07 -6.85 -6.57
CA PRO A 158 -11.07 -6.85 -5.51
C PRO A 158 -11.68 -6.83 -4.10
N LEU A 159 -12.76 -6.07 -3.89
CA LEU A 159 -13.46 -6.01 -2.61
C LEU A 159 -14.07 -7.35 -2.21
N GLN A 160 -14.70 -8.07 -3.13
CA GLN A 160 -15.21 -9.42 -2.84
C GLN A 160 -14.09 -10.39 -2.47
N THR A 161 -12.94 -10.27 -3.14
CA THR A 161 -11.75 -11.06 -2.82
C THR A 161 -11.23 -10.71 -1.43
N GLU A 162 -11.09 -9.43 -1.10
CA GLU A 162 -10.69 -8.92 0.21
C GLU A 162 -11.55 -9.54 1.33
N LEU A 163 -12.87 -9.35 1.26
CA LEU A 163 -13.81 -9.87 2.27
C LEU A 163 -13.76 -11.42 2.37
N THR A 164 -13.50 -12.11 1.26
CA THR A 164 -13.38 -13.57 1.28
C THR A 164 -12.08 -14.02 1.94
N LEU A 165 -10.96 -13.36 1.64
CA LEU A 165 -9.66 -13.65 2.24
C LEU A 165 -9.66 -13.34 3.73
N GLU A 166 -10.17 -12.17 4.14
CA GLU A 166 -10.28 -11.77 5.54
C GLU A 166 -11.12 -12.74 6.39
N LYS A 167 -12.17 -13.33 5.80
CA LYS A 167 -13.01 -14.33 6.47
C LYS A 167 -12.31 -15.68 6.69
N ASN A 168 -11.36 -16.05 5.83
CA ASN A 168 -10.77 -17.39 5.79
C ASN A 168 -9.32 -17.44 6.27
N ILE A 169 -8.61 -16.31 6.32
CA ILE A 169 -7.26 -16.20 6.86
C ILE A 169 -7.36 -15.79 8.32
N PRO A 170 -6.62 -16.43 9.25
CA PRO A 170 -6.56 -15.98 10.64
C PRO A 170 -6.18 -14.49 10.73
N PRO A 171 -6.87 -13.67 11.55
CA PRO A 171 -6.68 -12.22 11.58
C PRO A 171 -5.22 -11.79 11.74
N HIS A 172 -4.47 -12.41 12.65
CA HIS A 172 -3.06 -12.11 12.92
C HIS A 172 -2.11 -12.39 11.73
N LEU A 173 -2.56 -13.17 10.73
CA LEU A 173 -1.78 -13.47 9.51
C LEU A 173 -2.13 -12.57 8.32
N LEU A 174 -3.19 -11.75 8.43
CA LEU A 174 -3.61 -10.87 7.33
C LEU A 174 -2.52 -9.87 6.91
N PRO A 175 -1.84 -9.15 7.84
CA PRO A 175 -0.79 -8.21 7.47
C PRO A 175 0.36 -8.84 6.69
N VAL A 176 0.74 -10.07 7.06
CA VAL A 176 1.82 -10.84 6.43
C VAL A 176 1.38 -11.45 5.10
N SER A 177 0.13 -11.95 5.01
CA SER A 177 -0.42 -12.62 3.82
C SER A 177 -0.47 -11.73 2.57
N TYR A 178 -0.61 -10.42 2.74
CA TYR A 178 -0.60 -9.47 1.63
C TYR A 178 0.75 -9.51 0.88
N THR A 179 1.84 -9.41 1.57
CA THR A 179 3.18 -9.40 0.98
C THR A 179 3.49 -10.72 0.28
N HIS A 180 2.99 -11.83 0.83
CA HIS A 180 3.14 -13.15 0.23
C HIS A 180 2.35 -13.36 -1.07
N LEU A 181 1.17 -12.73 -1.19
CA LEU A 181 0.33 -12.84 -2.39
C LEU A 181 0.71 -11.82 -3.47
N THR A 182 1.48 -10.80 -3.15
CA THR A 182 2.10 -9.88 -4.10
C THR A 182 3.45 -10.46 -4.54
N LEU A 183 3.43 -11.43 -5.47
CA LEU A 183 4.66 -11.93 -6.07
C LEU A 183 5.40 -10.79 -6.80
N PRO A 184 6.76 -10.78 -6.76
CA PRO A 184 7.51 -9.79 -7.52
C PRO A 184 7.09 -9.85 -8.99
N THR A 185 6.70 -8.72 -9.53
CA THR A 185 6.48 -8.57 -10.97
C THR A 185 7.86 -8.49 -11.62
N THR A 186 8.37 -9.65 -12.04
CA THR A 186 9.56 -9.72 -12.91
C THR A 186 9.26 -9.13 -14.28
#